data_da1ed0015a3aa428b77680d6ddb95060
#
_entry.id   da1ed0015a3aa428b77680d6ddb95060
#
_cell.length_a   1.000
_cell.length_b   1.000
_cell.length_c   1.000
_cell.angle_alpha   90.00
_cell.angle_beta   90.00
_cell.angle_gamma   90.00
#
_symmetry.space_group_name_H-M   'P 1'
#
loop_
_entity.id
_entity.type
_entity.pdbx_description
1 polymer ?
#
loop_
_entity_poly.entity_id
_entity_poly.type
_entity_poly.pdbx_seq_one_letter_code
_entity_poly.pdbx_strand_id
1 'polypeptide(L)'
;MPQHFDAVVIGTGQGGSPLAVRLAQSGRQTAVIERAAFGGTCVNVGCTPTKSYVASARAAHVVRHAAELGVQVSGSVNVDLAAVKARKDGIIGQSRDGVEKWLRGTDNVTVFNGHARFTGAHTLSISGPGGLVLNEISADEIFINTGTRAVVPPLEGLERIRYYTNSNLLELTELPSHLVIVGSSYIALEFAQIFRRFGSEVTVLVRGERVLSREDANFAESVRKVLAREGVEFRFGVQPSRVEPHPHRANDVCIGFEQNIPALEASHLLFATGREPNTDDLGLADAGIAVDKHGTIPVDGQLRTNVPGVWAIGDVNGRGAFTHTSYDDFQIVAANLLDGGARSVDTRIMAYAVFVDPPLARVGMSEEEVRRSGRAALIATMPMSRVGRARERGETDGFMKVMADAQSKRILGAAIHGVEGDEAIHTFIDIMTAGAPYPTLQYAMHIHPTISELVPTLLDGLKPMA
;
A
#
# COMPACT_ATOMS: atom_id res chain seq x y z
N MET A 1 -3.43 41.69 -1.42
CA MET A 1 -2.76 40.78 -2.38
C MET A 1 -2.53 39.47 -1.64
N PRO A 2 -2.67 38.31 -2.29
CA PRO A 2 -2.35 37.03 -1.67
C PRO A 2 -0.90 37.02 -1.17
N GLN A 3 -0.63 36.32 -0.06
CA GLN A 3 0.72 36.09 0.40
C GLN A 3 1.46 35.20 -0.63
N HIS A 4 2.64 35.61 -1.04
CA HIS A 4 3.43 34.89 -2.05
C HIS A 4 4.49 33.99 -1.41
N PHE A 5 4.70 32.81 -1.97
CA PHE A 5 5.72 31.82 -1.62
C PHE A 5 6.51 31.39 -2.87
N ASP A 6 7.75 30.95 -2.69
CA ASP A 6 8.52 30.36 -3.79
C ASP A 6 7.91 28.98 -4.15
N ALA A 7 7.45 28.22 -3.14
CA ALA A 7 6.88 26.89 -3.33
C ALA A 7 5.69 26.63 -2.40
N VAL A 8 4.73 25.83 -2.89
CA VAL A 8 3.60 25.31 -2.10
C VAL A 8 3.52 23.80 -2.25
N VAL A 9 3.40 23.07 -1.13
CA VAL A 9 3.13 21.63 -1.09
C VAL A 9 1.74 21.39 -0.51
N ILE A 10 0.87 20.74 -1.29
CA ILE A 10 -0.50 20.40 -0.89
C ILE A 10 -0.53 18.97 -0.40
N GLY A 11 -0.63 18.76 0.90
CA GLY A 11 -0.65 17.48 1.59
C GLY A 11 0.71 17.09 2.20
N THR A 12 0.64 16.52 3.41
CA THR A 12 1.80 16.10 4.22
C THR A 12 2.05 14.60 4.15
N GLY A 13 1.71 13.98 3.01
CA GLY A 13 2.02 12.57 2.75
C GLY A 13 3.52 12.29 2.62
N GLN A 14 3.86 11.04 2.31
CA GLN A 14 5.23 10.53 2.33
C GLN A 14 6.16 11.17 1.28
N GLY A 15 5.63 11.76 0.22
CA GLY A 15 6.40 12.56 -0.74
C GLY A 15 6.38 14.05 -0.40
N GLY A 16 5.25 14.56 0.11
CA GLY A 16 5.05 15.99 0.34
C GLY A 16 5.89 16.56 1.47
N SER A 17 5.89 15.88 2.63
CA SER A 17 6.64 16.36 3.80
C SER A 17 8.15 16.48 3.55
N PRO A 18 8.85 15.43 3.04
CA PRO A 18 10.28 15.56 2.78
C PRO A 18 10.59 16.54 1.64
N LEU A 19 9.69 16.68 0.65
CA LEU A 19 9.86 17.66 -0.42
C LEU A 19 9.79 19.08 0.13
N ALA A 20 8.80 19.40 0.97
CA ALA A 20 8.66 20.71 1.58
C ALA A 20 9.90 21.12 2.38
N VAL A 21 10.42 20.21 3.19
CA VAL A 21 11.65 20.44 3.96
C VAL A 21 12.85 20.65 3.04
N ARG A 22 13.00 19.85 2.00
CA ARG A 22 14.12 19.96 1.05
C ARG A 22 14.09 21.25 0.24
N LEU A 23 12.89 21.71 -0.15
CA LEU A 23 12.68 23.03 -0.77
C LEU A 23 13.08 24.17 0.17
N ALA A 24 12.60 24.15 1.40
CA ALA A 24 12.92 25.15 2.40
C ALA A 24 14.43 25.21 2.73
N GLN A 25 15.08 24.06 2.83
CA GLN A 25 16.54 23.95 3.03
C GLN A 25 17.34 24.48 1.84
N SER A 26 16.77 24.56 0.65
CA SER A 26 17.39 25.22 -0.52
C SER A 26 17.24 26.75 -0.50
N GLY A 27 16.62 27.30 0.55
CA GLY A 27 16.38 28.74 0.72
C GLY A 27 15.02 29.24 0.23
N ARG A 28 14.14 28.35 -0.29
CA ARG A 28 12.80 28.73 -0.77
C ARG A 28 11.84 28.96 0.41
N GLN A 29 11.07 30.04 0.35
CA GLN A 29 9.91 30.24 1.23
C GLN A 29 8.82 29.26 0.83
N THR A 30 8.58 28.25 1.65
CA THR A 30 7.75 27.08 1.32
C THR A 30 6.49 27.05 2.19
N ALA A 31 5.31 27.06 1.57
CA ALA A 31 4.05 26.79 2.28
C ALA A 31 3.70 25.29 2.21
N VAL A 32 3.18 24.77 3.32
CA VAL A 32 2.63 23.41 3.41
C VAL A 32 1.18 23.49 3.86
N ILE A 33 0.29 22.83 3.13
CA ILE A 33 -1.15 22.85 3.44
C ILE A 33 -1.60 21.44 3.76
N GLU A 34 -2.15 21.23 4.97
CA GLU A 34 -2.72 19.94 5.39
C GLU A 34 -4.15 20.12 5.89
N ARG A 35 -5.10 19.36 5.30
CA ARG A 35 -6.52 19.48 5.65
C ARG A 35 -6.97 18.62 6.83
N ALA A 36 -6.20 17.59 7.17
CA ALA A 36 -6.58 16.61 8.18
C ALA A 36 -5.42 16.31 9.15
N ALA A 37 -4.77 15.17 9.00
CA ALA A 37 -3.72 14.70 9.92
C ALA A 37 -2.37 14.61 9.20
N PHE A 38 -1.33 15.12 9.84
CA PHE A 38 0.03 15.06 9.31
C PHE A 38 0.51 13.63 9.06
N GLY A 39 1.31 13.43 8.01
CA GLY A 39 1.83 12.13 7.60
C GLY A 39 0.98 11.37 6.57
N GLY A 40 -0.20 11.90 6.23
CA GLY A 40 -1.08 11.36 5.19
C GLY A 40 -1.62 9.95 5.49
N THR A 41 -2.10 9.26 4.46
CA THR A 41 -2.73 7.93 4.57
C THR A 41 -1.80 6.90 5.23
N CYS A 42 -0.53 6.86 4.85
CA CYS A 42 0.42 5.86 5.33
C CYS A 42 0.52 5.84 6.86
N VAL A 43 0.71 7.00 7.47
CA VAL A 43 0.84 7.14 8.92
C VAL A 43 -0.49 6.92 9.64
N ASN A 44 -1.58 7.51 9.14
CA ASN A 44 -2.82 7.62 9.92
C ASN A 44 -3.80 6.46 9.73
N VAL A 45 -3.98 5.96 8.49
CA VAL A 45 -5.02 4.99 8.14
C VAL A 45 -4.56 3.95 7.10
N GLY A 46 -3.25 3.80 6.91
CA GLY A 46 -2.65 2.92 5.89
C GLY A 46 -1.61 1.97 6.45
N CYS A 47 -0.36 2.12 5.99
CA CYS A 47 0.73 1.18 6.27
C CYS A 47 0.98 1.01 7.78
N THR A 48 1.27 2.10 8.49
CA THR A 48 1.65 2.05 9.90
C THR A 48 0.59 1.39 10.79
N PRO A 49 -0.69 1.82 10.77
CA PRO A 49 -1.71 1.19 11.58
C PRO A 49 -1.96 -0.28 11.18
N THR A 50 -2.03 -0.59 9.90
CA THR A 50 -2.27 -1.97 9.44
C THR A 50 -1.12 -2.90 9.85
N LYS A 51 0.14 -2.48 9.64
CA LYS A 51 1.30 -3.33 9.98
C LYS A 51 1.48 -3.49 11.49
N SER A 52 1.03 -2.53 12.31
CA SER A 52 0.97 -2.73 13.76
C SER A 52 -0.05 -3.82 14.16
N TYR A 53 -1.17 -3.94 13.44
CA TYR A 53 -2.14 -5.02 13.61
C TYR A 53 -1.62 -6.36 13.07
N VAL A 54 -0.93 -6.37 11.91
CA VAL A 54 -0.23 -7.56 11.37
C VAL A 54 0.73 -8.13 12.43
N ALA A 55 1.53 -7.27 13.08
CA ALA A 55 2.45 -7.70 14.13
C ALA A 55 1.73 -8.33 15.33
N SER A 56 0.61 -7.77 15.77
CA SER A 56 -0.22 -8.34 16.85
C SER A 56 -0.88 -9.66 16.42
N ALA A 57 -1.34 -9.75 15.15
CA ALA A 57 -1.93 -10.97 14.61
C ALA A 57 -0.88 -12.09 14.47
N ARG A 58 0.35 -11.76 14.06
CA ARG A 58 1.46 -12.69 14.04
C ARG A 58 1.80 -13.19 15.46
N ALA A 59 1.84 -12.32 16.45
CA ALA A 59 2.06 -12.72 17.85
C ALA A 59 1.01 -13.75 18.31
N ALA A 60 -0.27 -13.51 18.05
CA ALA A 60 -1.34 -14.44 18.38
C ALA A 60 -1.20 -15.77 17.62
N HIS A 61 -0.79 -15.74 16.35
CA HIS A 61 -0.54 -16.93 15.55
C HIS A 61 0.63 -17.76 16.10
N VAL A 62 1.78 -17.13 16.38
CA VAL A 62 2.97 -17.80 16.91
C VAL A 62 2.65 -18.49 18.26
N VAL A 63 1.93 -17.81 19.14
CA VAL A 63 1.55 -18.39 20.45
C VAL A 63 0.64 -19.62 20.28
N ARG A 64 -0.31 -19.59 19.34
CA ARG A 64 -1.20 -20.75 19.09
C ARG A 64 -0.48 -21.95 18.49
N HIS A 65 0.60 -21.73 17.75
CA HIS A 65 1.41 -22.76 17.09
C HIS A 65 2.71 -23.08 17.84
N ALA A 66 2.92 -22.52 19.04
CA ALA A 66 4.12 -22.70 19.82
C ALA A 66 4.41 -24.17 20.15
N ALA A 67 3.38 -25.00 20.30
CA ALA A 67 3.51 -26.43 20.57
C ALA A 67 4.24 -27.18 19.42
N GLU A 68 4.12 -26.72 18.18
CA GLU A 68 4.83 -27.29 17.02
C GLU A 68 6.36 -27.11 17.13
N LEU A 69 6.78 -26.10 17.90
CA LEU A 69 8.19 -25.81 18.23
C LEU A 69 8.59 -26.35 19.61
N GLY A 70 7.75 -27.19 20.24
CA GLY A 70 8.01 -27.79 21.56
C GLY A 70 7.72 -26.88 22.75
N VAL A 71 7.11 -25.69 22.54
CA VAL A 71 6.78 -24.74 23.60
C VAL A 71 5.32 -24.89 23.99
N GLN A 72 5.09 -25.31 25.25
CA GLN A 72 3.73 -25.49 25.78
C GLN A 72 3.19 -24.17 26.34
N VAL A 73 2.02 -23.74 25.87
CA VAL A 73 1.31 -22.57 26.38
C VAL A 73 0.03 -23.04 27.07
N SER A 74 -0.13 -22.67 28.34
CA SER A 74 -1.33 -23.04 29.13
C SER A 74 -2.45 -22.03 28.89
N GLY A 75 -3.69 -22.52 28.76
CA GLY A 75 -4.89 -21.71 28.64
C GLY A 75 -5.21 -21.31 27.18
N SER A 76 -6.25 -20.48 27.02
CA SER A 76 -6.71 -19.97 25.72
C SER A 76 -5.96 -18.70 25.33
N VAL A 77 -5.65 -18.56 24.06
CA VAL A 77 -5.06 -17.32 23.49
C VAL A 77 -6.19 -16.39 23.09
N ASN A 78 -6.42 -15.36 23.88
CA ASN A 78 -7.42 -14.33 23.61
C ASN A 78 -6.72 -13.05 23.17
N VAL A 79 -7.34 -12.32 22.24
CA VAL A 79 -6.85 -11.02 21.76
C VAL A 79 -7.73 -9.92 22.35
N ASP A 80 -7.11 -9.01 23.09
CA ASP A 80 -7.74 -7.77 23.54
C ASP A 80 -7.60 -6.71 22.43
N LEU A 81 -8.68 -6.51 21.66
CA LEU A 81 -8.67 -5.58 20.54
C LEU A 81 -8.51 -4.13 20.99
N ALA A 82 -9.01 -3.78 22.19
CA ALA A 82 -8.82 -2.43 22.74
C ALA A 82 -7.35 -2.17 23.06
N ALA A 83 -6.62 -3.15 23.60
CA ALA A 83 -5.18 -3.04 23.83
C ALA A 83 -4.39 -2.98 22.52
N VAL A 84 -4.76 -3.78 21.49
CA VAL A 84 -4.16 -3.72 20.15
C VAL A 84 -4.36 -2.33 19.55
N LYS A 85 -5.59 -1.78 19.65
CA LYS A 85 -5.90 -0.43 19.19
C LYS A 85 -5.05 0.62 19.92
N ALA A 86 -4.99 0.58 21.24
CA ALA A 86 -4.23 1.53 22.05
C ALA A 86 -2.73 1.53 21.67
N ARG A 87 -2.15 0.34 21.43
CA ARG A 87 -0.78 0.20 20.92
C ARG A 87 -0.61 0.88 19.54
N LYS A 88 -1.52 0.62 18.61
CA LYS A 88 -1.56 1.27 17.30
C LYS A 88 -1.65 2.79 17.44
N ASP A 89 -2.57 3.29 18.27
CA ASP A 89 -2.79 4.73 18.45
C ASP A 89 -1.54 5.44 18.99
N GLY A 90 -0.81 4.79 19.91
CA GLY A 90 0.47 5.29 20.40
C GLY A 90 1.53 5.44 19.29
N ILE A 91 1.64 4.44 18.41
CA ILE A 91 2.59 4.45 17.29
C ILE A 91 2.22 5.55 16.29
N ILE A 92 0.93 5.66 15.94
CA ILE A 92 0.43 6.69 15.01
C ILE A 92 0.65 8.08 15.59
N GLY A 93 0.28 8.28 16.87
CA GLY A 93 0.43 9.56 17.56
C GLY A 93 1.88 10.06 17.50
N GLN A 94 2.83 9.22 17.88
CA GLN A 94 4.27 9.57 17.82
C GLN A 94 4.72 9.93 16.40
N SER A 95 4.29 9.17 15.40
CA SER A 95 4.66 9.41 13.99
C SER A 95 4.05 10.72 13.46
N ARG A 96 2.76 10.94 13.72
CA ARG A 96 2.05 12.16 13.32
C ARG A 96 2.64 13.41 13.95
N ASP A 97 2.82 13.37 15.27
CA ASP A 97 3.37 14.51 16.04
C ASP A 97 4.83 14.78 15.61
N GLY A 98 5.58 13.73 15.27
CA GLY A 98 6.92 13.83 14.71
C GLY A 98 6.95 14.57 13.38
N VAL A 99 6.06 14.23 12.43
CA VAL A 99 5.95 14.92 11.14
C VAL A 99 5.53 16.39 11.32
N GLU A 100 4.54 16.65 12.16
CA GLU A 100 4.10 18.03 12.43
C GLU A 100 5.22 18.86 13.05
N LYS A 101 5.90 18.34 14.07
CA LYS A 101 7.03 19.02 14.72
C LYS A 101 8.17 19.27 13.73
N TRP A 102 8.46 18.32 12.86
CA TRP A 102 9.49 18.46 11.84
C TRP A 102 9.18 19.60 10.88
N LEU A 103 7.97 19.62 10.29
CA LEU A 103 7.55 20.67 9.37
C LEU A 103 7.53 22.07 10.02
N ARG A 104 6.92 22.19 11.22
CA ARG A 104 6.82 23.47 11.94
C ARG A 104 8.15 23.97 12.48
N GLY A 105 9.10 23.07 12.73
CA GLY A 105 10.44 23.40 13.23
C GLY A 105 11.49 23.61 12.14
N THR A 106 11.10 23.49 10.85
CA THR A 106 12.01 23.73 9.73
C THR A 106 11.94 25.20 9.30
N ASP A 107 13.09 25.87 9.28
CA ASP A 107 13.20 27.24 8.80
C ASP A 107 12.67 27.37 7.36
N ASN A 108 12.07 28.50 7.02
CA ASN A 108 11.43 28.80 5.73
C ASN A 108 10.19 27.94 5.41
N VAL A 109 9.67 27.13 6.34
CA VAL A 109 8.40 26.41 6.18
C VAL A 109 7.29 27.16 6.93
N THR A 110 6.21 27.46 6.22
CA THR A 110 4.95 27.96 6.79
C THR A 110 3.88 26.90 6.65
N VAL A 111 3.30 26.44 7.76
CA VAL A 111 2.28 25.39 7.79
C VAL A 111 0.90 25.98 7.93
N PHE A 112 0.00 25.66 6.99
CA PHE A 112 -1.41 25.99 7.02
C PHE A 112 -2.26 24.74 7.30
N ASN A 113 -3.13 24.83 8.30
CA ASN A 113 -4.15 23.81 8.55
C ASN A 113 -5.42 24.22 7.81
N GLY A 114 -5.80 23.48 6.76
CA GLY A 114 -6.96 23.77 5.96
C GLY A 114 -6.98 23.04 4.64
N HIS A 115 -8.08 23.19 3.92
CA HIS A 115 -8.28 22.62 2.59
C HIS A 115 -7.82 23.59 1.51
N ALA A 116 -6.86 23.16 0.70
CA ALA A 116 -6.38 23.93 -0.46
C ALA A 116 -7.30 23.74 -1.66
N ARG A 117 -7.62 24.85 -2.34
CA ARG A 117 -8.35 24.84 -3.61
C ARG A 117 -7.68 25.83 -4.57
N PHE A 118 -7.40 25.43 -5.79
CA PHE A 118 -6.95 26.32 -6.84
C PHE A 118 -8.03 27.35 -7.20
N THR A 119 -7.61 28.61 -7.31
CA THR A 119 -8.41 29.74 -7.82
C THR A 119 -7.83 30.29 -9.13
N GLY A 120 -6.72 29.75 -9.58
CA GLY A 120 -5.97 30.03 -10.81
C GLY A 120 -4.75 29.16 -10.88
N ALA A 121 -3.96 29.24 -11.98
CA ALA A 121 -2.82 28.35 -12.23
C ALA A 121 -1.79 28.34 -11.07
N HIS A 122 -1.57 29.47 -10.43
CA HIS A 122 -0.58 29.65 -9.37
C HIS A 122 -1.16 30.30 -8.10
N THR A 123 -2.49 30.26 -7.93
CA THR A 123 -3.18 30.84 -6.77
C THR A 123 -4.07 29.80 -6.11
N LEU A 124 -4.08 29.84 -4.78
CA LEU A 124 -4.80 28.92 -3.94
C LEU A 124 -5.59 29.67 -2.87
N SER A 125 -6.81 29.25 -2.62
CA SER A 125 -7.53 29.55 -1.39
C SER A 125 -7.33 28.41 -0.39
N ILE A 126 -7.23 28.75 0.90
CA ILE A 126 -7.14 27.81 1.99
C ILE A 126 -8.35 28.01 2.88
N SER A 127 -9.21 26.99 2.99
CA SER A 127 -10.42 27.04 3.81
C SER A 127 -10.31 26.16 5.05
N GLY A 128 -10.87 26.67 6.15
CA GLY A 128 -11.04 25.94 7.40
C GLY A 128 -12.33 25.11 7.44
N PRO A 129 -12.68 24.60 8.64
CA PRO A 129 -13.95 23.90 8.85
C PRO A 129 -15.15 24.75 8.41
N GLY A 130 -16.12 24.10 7.75
CA GLY A 130 -17.30 24.79 7.23
C GLY A 130 -17.08 25.58 5.93
N GLY A 131 -15.90 25.49 5.31
CA GLY A 131 -15.59 26.10 4.01
C GLY A 131 -15.26 27.60 4.06
N LEU A 132 -15.09 28.18 5.25
CA LEU A 132 -14.66 29.58 5.40
C LEU A 132 -13.24 29.73 4.86
N VAL A 133 -13.05 30.62 3.87
CA VAL A 133 -11.72 30.97 3.36
C VAL A 133 -10.95 31.74 4.44
N LEU A 134 -9.82 31.19 4.86
CA LEU A 134 -8.94 31.75 5.89
C LEU A 134 -7.76 32.53 5.26
N ASN A 135 -7.24 32.03 4.15
CA ASN A 135 -6.09 32.60 3.46
C ASN A 135 -6.24 32.47 1.94
N GLU A 136 -5.62 33.41 1.24
CA GLU A 136 -5.32 33.30 -0.19
C GLU A 136 -3.81 33.43 -0.36
N ILE A 137 -3.20 32.50 -1.11
CA ILE A 137 -1.77 32.47 -1.35
C ILE A 137 -1.48 32.29 -2.84
N SER A 138 -0.26 32.65 -3.24
CA SER A 138 0.26 32.38 -4.58
C SER A 138 1.66 31.77 -4.48
N ALA A 139 2.08 31.02 -5.51
CA ALA A 139 3.42 30.47 -5.55
C ALA A 139 3.95 30.33 -6.97
N ASP A 140 5.28 30.35 -7.11
CA ASP A 140 5.95 30.06 -8.38
C ASP A 140 5.89 28.55 -8.72
N GLU A 141 6.01 27.70 -7.70
CA GLU A 141 6.02 26.26 -7.80
C GLU A 141 4.97 25.61 -6.90
N ILE A 142 4.15 24.70 -7.43
CA ILE A 142 3.10 24.01 -6.65
C ILE A 142 3.23 22.50 -6.81
N PHE A 143 3.22 21.77 -5.69
CA PHE A 143 3.36 20.31 -5.63
C PHE A 143 2.11 19.69 -5.02
N ILE A 144 1.36 18.94 -5.83
CA ILE A 144 0.11 18.27 -5.42
C ILE A 144 0.44 16.89 -4.88
N ASN A 145 0.26 16.66 -3.57
CA ASN A 145 0.49 15.38 -2.89
C ASN A 145 -0.75 14.95 -2.08
N THR A 146 -1.91 15.09 -2.66
CA THR A 146 -3.21 14.85 -2.00
C THR A 146 -3.56 13.37 -1.88
N GLY A 147 -2.84 12.47 -2.56
CA GLY A 147 -3.00 11.03 -2.46
C GLY A 147 -4.35 10.53 -2.96
N THR A 148 -4.80 9.42 -2.35
CA THR A 148 -6.03 8.72 -2.71
C THR A 148 -6.84 8.36 -1.47
N ARG A 149 -8.14 8.04 -1.65
CA ARG A 149 -9.07 7.53 -0.61
C ARG A 149 -9.69 6.20 -1.02
N ALA A 150 -10.27 5.47 -0.06
CA ALA A 150 -10.99 4.23 -0.35
C ALA A 150 -12.23 4.48 -1.21
N VAL A 151 -12.47 3.58 -2.17
CA VAL A 151 -13.71 3.56 -2.95
C VAL A 151 -14.75 2.69 -2.24
N VAL A 152 -15.93 3.25 -2.04
CA VAL A 152 -17.12 2.50 -1.63
C VAL A 152 -18.06 2.49 -2.83
N PRO A 153 -18.31 1.32 -3.46
CA PRO A 153 -19.17 1.27 -4.63
C PRO A 153 -20.60 1.62 -4.25
N PRO A 154 -21.37 2.24 -5.16
CA PRO A 154 -22.78 2.47 -4.92
C PRO A 154 -23.49 1.12 -4.73
N LEU A 155 -24.26 1.00 -3.66
CA LEU A 155 -24.92 -0.23 -3.27
C LEU A 155 -26.27 0.12 -2.62
N GLU A 156 -27.34 -0.56 -3.03
CA GLU A 156 -28.68 -0.33 -2.48
C GLU A 156 -28.70 -0.60 -0.98
N GLY A 157 -29.21 0.35 -0.20
CA GLY A 157 -29.37 0.27 1.25
C GLY A 157 -28.12 0.63 2.07
N LEU A 158 -27.05 1.09 1.42
CA LEU A 158 -25.79 1.42 2.09
C LEU A 158 -25.96 2.53 3.13
N GLU A 159 -26.85 3.46 2.90
CA GLU A 159 -27.18 4.58 3.80
C GLU A 159 -27.89 4.14 5.10
N ARG A 160 -28.38 2.91 5.15
CA ARG A 160 -29.09 2.34 6.31
C ARG A 160 -28.23 1.49 7.23
N ILE A 161 -26.98 1.22 6.83
CA ILE A 161 -26.06 0.37 7.58
C ILE A 161 -24.78 1.11 7.96
N ARG A 162 -24.09 0.59 8.97
CA ARG A 162 -22.71 0.97 9.22
C ARG A 162 -21.79 0.05 8.42
N TYR A 163 -20.91 0.65 7.62
CA TYR A 163 -19.87 -0.06 6.89
C TYR A 163 -18.48 0.48 7.22
N TYR A 164 -17.47 -0.26 6.82
CA TYR A 164 -16.09 0.04 7.13
C TYR A 164 -15.23 0.11 5.86
N THR A 165 -14.16 0.90 5.97
CA THR A 165 -13.04 0.96 5.04
C THR A 165 -11.74 0.81 5.84
N ASN A 166 -10.57 0.86 5.18
CA ASN A 166 -9.30 0.92 5.89
C ASN A 166 -9.19 2.10 6.86
N SER A 167 -9.99 3.15 6.68
CA SER A 167 -9.90 4.38 7.47
C SER A 167 -10.55 4.26 8.85
N ASN A 168 -11.54 3.40 9.03
CA ASN A 168 -12.32 3.32 10.27
C ASN A 168 -12.43 1.90 10.88
N LEU A 169 -12.05 0.84 10.15
CA LEU A 169 -12.08 -0.52 10.70
C LEU A 169 -11.14 -0.68 11.90
N LEU A 170 -9.97 -0.07 11.85
CA LEU A 170 -8.96 -0.13 12.92
C LEU A 170 -9.28 0.75 14.14
N GLU A 171 -10.46 1.38 14.15
CA GLU A 171 -11.00 2.11 15.32
C GLU A 171 -11.92 1.25 16.19
N LEU A 172 -12.17 0.00 15.78
CA LEU A 172 -12.94 -0.96 16.59
C LEU A 172 -12.21 -1.29 17.89
N THR A 173 -12.99 -1.39 18.96
CA THR A 173 -12.53 -1.83 20.30
C THR A 173 -13.04 -3.22 20.65
N GLU A 174 -14.01 -3.72 19.90
CA GLU A 174 -14.59 -5.05 20.04
C GLU A 174 -14.37 -5.85 18.77
N LEU A 175 -14.07 -7.13 18.92
CA LEU A 175 -13.80 -8.01 17.81
C LEU A 175 -15.09 -8.33 17.04
N PRO A 176 -15.14 -8.12 15.72
CA PRO A 176 -16.25 -8.60 14.90
C PRO A 176 -16.47 -10.10 15.10
N SER A 177 -17.72 -10.53 15.33
CA SER A 177 -18.03 -11.97 15.33
C SER A 177 -17.88 -12.56 13.93
N HIS A 178 -18.37 -11.83 12.91
CA HIS A 178 -18.20 -12.18 11.49
C HIS A 178 -17.89 -10.92 10.67
N LEU A 179 -16.70 -10.86 10.09
CA LEU A 179 -16.28 -9.81 9.19
C LEU A 179 -16.42 -10.27 7.72
N VAL A 180 -17.26 -9.60 6.96
CA VAL A 180 -17.35 -9.79 5.51
C VAL A 180 -16.56 -8.70 4.79
N ILE A 181 -15.67 -9.09 3.88
CA ILE A 181 -14.78 -8.19 3.14
C ILE A 181 -15.13 -8.22 1.66
N VAL A 182 -15.48 -7.06 1.10
CA VAL A 182 -15.70 -6.91 -0.34
C VAL A 182 -14.41 -6.45 -1.01
N GLY A 183 -13.82 -7.32 -1.83
CA GLY A 183 -12.55 -7.07 -2.51
C GLY A 183 -11.54 -8.20 -2.27
N SER A 184 -10.52 -8.28 -3.11
CA SER A 184 -9.55 -9.38 -3.10
C SER A 184 -8.11 -8.95 -3.39
N SER A 185 -7.83 -7.66 -3.24
CA SER A 185 -6.49 -7.09 -3.33
C SER A 185 -5.76 -7.20 -1.98
N TYR A 186 -4.50 -6.76 -1.93
CA TYR A 186 -3.64 -6.88 -0.75
C TYR A 186 -4.29 -6.34 0.54
N ILE A 187 -4.99 -5.21 0.49
CA ILE A 187 -5.68 -4.64 1.66
C ILE A 187 -6.72 -5.62 2.21
N ALA A 188 -7.54 -6.22 1.33
CA ALA A 188 -8.56 -7.18 1.72
C ALA A 188 -7.94 -8.41 2.40
N LEU A 189 -6.84 -8.95 1.86
CA LEU A 189 -6.21 -10.16 2.36
C LEU A 189 -5.45 -9.91 3.67
N GLU A 190 -4.79 -8.77 3.82
CA GLU A 190 -4.16 -8.37 5.08
C GLU A 190 -5.22 -8.27 6.19
N PHE A 191 -6.33 -7.58 5.98
CA PHE A 191 -7.41 -7.51 6.96
C PHE A 191 -8.05 -8.87 7.22
N ALA A 192 -8.24 -9.69 6.19
CA ALA A 192 -8.80 -11.02 6.35
C ALA A 192 -7.96 -11.87 7.32
N GLN A 193 -6.65 -11.89 7.14
CA GLN A 193 -5.76 -12.66 7.99
C GLN A 193 -5.65 -12.07 9.41
N ILE A 194 -5.56 -10.74 9.52
CA ILE A 194 -5.52 -10.05 10.82
C ILE A 194 -6.73 -10.45 11.69
N PHE A 195 -7.94 -10.23 11.19
CA PHE A 195 -9.15 -10.47 11.95
C PHE A 195 -9.42 -11.95 12.15
N ARG A 196 -9.07 -12.82 11.18
CA ARG A 196 -9.13 -14.26 11.37
C ARG A 196 -8.23 -14.72 12.52
N ARG A 197 -7.00 -14.23 12.56
CA ARG A 197 -6.03 -14.52 13.64
C ARG A 197 -6.44 -13.92 14.98
N PHE A 198 -7.21 -12.85 14.98
CA PHE A 198 -7.79 -12.31 16.21
C PHE A 198 -8.96 -13.15 16.74
N GLY A 199 -9.63 -13.94 15.89
CA GLY A 199 -10.70 -14.86 16.29
C GLY A 199 -12.04 -14.63 15.59
N SER A 200 -12.14 -13.65 14.68
CA SER A 200 -13.34 -13.42 13.89
C SER A 200 -13.59 -14.57 12.88
N GLU A 201 -14.84 -14.85 12.58
CA GLU A 201 -15.18 -15.45 11.29
C GLU A 201 -14.90 -14.43 10.18
N VAL A 202 -14.34 -14.88 9.06
CA VAL A 202 -13.99 -13.98 7.94
C VAL A 202 -14.40 -14.59 6.62
N THR A 203 -15.20 -13.84 5.85
CA THR A 203 -15.57 -14.18 4.48
C THR A 203 -15.10 -13.09 3.52
N VAL A 204 -14.34 -13.46 2.49
CA VAL A 204 -13.87 -12.56 1.43
C VAL A 204 -14.70 -12.77 0.18
N LEU A 205 -15.37 -11.71 -0.28
CA LEU A 205 -16.16 -11.71 -1.51
C LEU A 205 -15.27 -11.26 -2.68
N VAL A 206 -15.03 -12.18 -3.59
CA VAL A 206 -14.13 -12.00 -4.73
C VAL A 206 -14.97 -11.89 -6.01
N ARG A 207 -14.98 -10.72 -6.66
CA ARG A 207 -15.72 -10.50 -7.91
C ARG A 207 -15.23 -11.39 -9.05
N GLY A 208 -13.93 -11.62 -9.13
CA GLY A 208 -13.30 -12.44 -10.17
C GLY A 208 -13.11 -13.90 -9.74
N GLU A 209 -12.30 -14.59 -10.51
CA GLU A 209 -12.00 -16.02 -10.29
C GLU A 209 -10.81 -16.27 -9.36
N ARG A 210 -10.03 -15.23 -9.04
CA ARG A 210 -8.84 -15.33 -8.17
C ARG A 210 -8.65 -14.07 -7.33
N VAL A 211 -7.99 -14.25 -6.20
CA VAL A 211 -7.45 -13.13 -5.40
C VAL A 211 -6.23 -12.53 -6.09
N LEU A 212 -5.80 -11.33 -5.70
CA LEU A 212 -4.59 -10.67 -6.21
C LEU A 212 -4.49 -10.74 -7.75
N SER A 213 -5.52 -10.28 -8.45
CA SER A 213 -5.67 -10.43 -9.91
C SER A 213 -4.49 -9.91 -10.74
N ARG A 214 -3.64 -9.03 -10.17
CA ARG A 214 -2.44 -8.48 -10.82
C ARG A 214 -1.19 -9.34 -10.61
N GLU A 215 -1.27 -10.37 -9.73
CA GLU A 215 -0.18 -11.30 -9.48
C GLU A 215 -0.20 -12.48 -10.44
N ASP A 216 0.97 -13.14 -10.59
CA ASP A 216 1.01 -14.44 -11.24
C ASP A 216 0.06 -15.42 -10.53
N ALA A 217 -0.66 -16.23 -11.29
CA ALA A 217 -1.70 -17.11 -10.77
C ALA A 217 -1.20 -18.06 -9.66
N ASN A 218 0.04 -18.54 -9.76
CA ASN A 218 0.62 -19.45 -8.78
C ASN A 218 0.94 -18.76 -7.45
N PHE A 219 1.32 -17.47 -7.44
CA PHE A 219 1.49 -16.69 -6.21
C PHE A 219 0.14 -16.36 -5.57
N ALA A 220 -0.84 -15.93 -6.38
CA ALA A 220 -2.20 -15.67 -5.91
C ALA A 220 -2.82 -16.90 -5.22
N GLU A 221 -2.67 -18.08 -5.84
CA GLU A 221 -3.16 -19.35 -5.29
C GLU A 221 -2.38 -19.79 -4.05
N SER A 222 -1.07 -19.53 -3.99
CA SER A 222 -0.24 -19.83 -2.82
C SER A 222 -0.70 -19.01 -1.59
N VAL A 223 -0.92 -17.71 -1.76
CA VAL A 223 -1.46 -16.83 -0.70
C VAL A 223 -2.87 -17.29 -0.28
N ARG A 224 -3.77 -17.53 -1.25
CA ARG A 224 -5.13 -18.01 -0.96
C ARG A 224 -5.15 -19.29 -0.12
N LYS A 225 -4.27 -20.25 -0.46
CA LYS A 225 -4.18 -21.53 0.29
C LYS A 225 -3.78 -21.33 1.74
N VAL A 226 -2.84 -20.43 2.02
CA VAL A 226 -2.42 -20.10 3.39
C VAL A 226 -3.61 -19.54 4.18
N LEU A 227 -4.28 -18.51 3.64
CA LEU A 227 -5.41 -17.88 4.33
C LEU A 227 -6.59 -18.82 4.51
N ALA A 228 -6.89 -19.65 3.50
CA ALA A 228 -7.98 -20.64 3.60
C ALA A 228 -7.69 -21.72 4.65
N ARG A 229 -6.44 -22.17 4.79
CA ARG A 229 -6.02 -23.09 5.84
C ARG A 229 -6.16 -22.49 7.24
N GLU A 230 -5.95 -21.18 7.38
CA GLU A 230 -6.21 -20.44 8.61
C GLU A 230 -7.73 -20.24 8.87
N GLY A 231 -8.60 -20.61 7.93
CA GLY A 231 -10.06 -20.57 8.06
C GLY A 231 -10.71 -19.31 7.49
N VAL A 232 -10.06 -18.59 6.57
CA VAL A 232 -10.72 -17.54 5.78
C VAL A 232 -11.56 -18.20 4.69
N GLU A 233 -12.87 -17.89 4.64
CA GLU A 233 -13.77 -18.31 3.57
C GLU A 233 -13.62 -17.38 2.36
N PHE A 234 -13.54 -17.95 1.15
CA PHE A 234 -13.52 -17.20 -0.10
C PHE A 234 -14.75 -17.55 -0.95
N ARG A 235 -15.51 -16.54 -1.36
CA ARG A 235 -16.62 -16.68 -2.33
C ARG A 235 -16.23 -15.98 -3.62
N PHE A 236 -16.02 -16.78 -4.67
CA PHE A 236 -15.59 -16.31 -6.00
C PHE A 236 -16.78 -16.05 -6.91
N GLY A 237 -16.62 -15.12 -7.87
CA GLY A 237 -17.65 -14.76 -8.82
C GLY A 237 -18.84 -14.04 -8.20
N VAL A 238 -18.71 -13.52 -6.98
CA VAL A 238 -19.80 -12.87 -6.25
C VAL A 238 -19.52 -11.39 -5.98
N GLN A 239 -20.56 -10.60 -6.09
CA GLN A 239 -20.55 -9.18 -5.76
C GLN A 239 -21.87 -8.83 -5.05
N PRO A 240 -21.83 -8.09 -3.92
CA PRO A 240 -23.05 -7.59 -3.29
C PRO A 240 -23.86 -6.74 -4.26
N SER A 241 -25.18 -6.90 -4.27
CA SER A 241 -26.13 -6.05 -5.01
C SER A 241 -26.93 -5.14 -4.10
N ARG A 242 -27.16 -5.55 -2.85
CA ARG A 242 -27.87 -4.75 -1.84
C ARG A 242 -27.37 -5.11 -0.44
N VAL A 243 -27.60 -4.21 0.50
CA VAL A 243 -27.37 -4.41 1.94
C VAL A 243 -28.55 -3.89 2.74
N GLU A 244 -28.85 -4.57 3.84
CA GLU A 244 -29.93 -4.20 4.73
C GLU A 244 -29.52 -4.38 6.20
N PRO A 245 -30.06 -3.60 7.14
CA PRO A 245 -29.92 -3.90 8.56
C PRO A 245 -30.49 -5.28 8.88
N HIS A 246 -29.82 -6.03 9.74
CA HIS A 246 -30.33 -7.33 10.15
C HIS A 246 -31.62 -7.16 10.97
N PRO A 247 -32.71 -7.90 10.70
CA PRO A 247 -34.03 -7.64 11.31
C PRO A 247 -34.10 -7.88 12.82
N HIS A 248 -33.20 -8.72 13.36
CA HIS A 248 -33.24 -9.14 14.77
C HIS A 248 -31.94 -8.89 15.55
N ARG A 249 -30.86 -8.49 14.89
CA ARG A 249 -29.56 -8.22 15.55
C ARG A 249 -29.14 -6.79 15.25
N ALA A 250 -29.10 -5.97 16.29
CA ALA A 250 -28.67 -4.59 16.18
C ALA A 250 -27.23 -4.53 15.64
N ASN A 251 -26.99 -3.61 14.70
CA ASN A 251 -25.71 -3.35 14.03
C ASN A 251 -25.22 -4.43 13.05
N ASP A 252 -25.86 -5.62 12.99
CA ASP A 252 -25.54 -6.62 11.98
C ASP A 252 -26.16 -6.24 10.63
N VAL A 253 -25.62 -6.80 9.56
CA VAL A 253 -26.02 -6.52 8.18
C VAL A 253 -26.38 -7.81 7.46
N CYS A 254 -27.40 -7.73 6.59
CA CYS A 254 -27.71 -8.75 5.60
C CYS A 254 -27.21 -8.28 4.24
N ILE A 255 -26.39 -9.10 3.58
CA ILE A 255 -25.76 -8.82 2.31
C ILE A 255 -26.45 -9.66 1.24
N GLY A 256 -27.17 -9.01 0.34
CA GLY A 256 -27.85 -9.65 -0.78
C GLY A 256 -26.98 -9.68 -2.03
N PHE A 257 -27.22 -10.71 -2.86
CA PHE A 257 -26.53 -10.95 -4.12
C PHE A 257 -27.54 -11.06 -5.25
N GLU A 258 -27.09 -10.90 -6.49
CA GLU A 258 -27.86 -11.30 -7.67
C GLU A 258 -27.83 -12.83 -7.86
N GLN A 259 -28.64 -13.35 -8.82
CA GLN A 259 -28.56 -14.74 -9.30
C GLN A 259 -28.93 -15.83 -8.29
N ASN A 260 -29.89 -15.59 -7.38
CA ASN A 260 -30.36 -16.59 -6.39
C ASN A 260 -29.28 -17.10 -5.42
N ILE A 261 -28.19 -16.36 -5.23
CA ILE A 261 -27.21 -16.66 -4.18
C ILE A 261 -27.83 -16.32 -2.82
N PRO A 262 -27.80 -17.23 -1.83
CA PRO A 262 -28.33 -16.94 -0.50
C PRO A 262 -27.67 -15.71 0.14
N ALA A 263 -28.47 -14.88 0.80
CA ALA A 263 -27.95 -13.74 1.53
C ALA A 263 -26.95 -14.18 2.60
N LEU A 264 -25.97 -13.32 2.87
CA LEU A 264 -24.96 -13.54 3.88
C LEU A 264 -25.17 -12.56 5.04
N GLU A 265 -25.19 -13.08 6.25
CA GLU A 265 -25.28 -12.28 7.46
C GLU A 265 -23.88 -12.00 8.04
N ALA A 266 -23.65 -10.77 8.47
CA ALA A 266 -22.38 -10.35 9.03
C ALA A 266 -22.57 -9.34 10.17
N SER A 267 -21.66 -9.36 11.13
CA SER A 267 -21.62 -8.29 12.14
C SER A 267 -20.97 -7.01 11.59
N HIS A 268 -20.03 -7.16 10.63
CA HIS A 268 -19.28 -6.04 10.04
C HIS A 268 -19.05 -6.26 8.56
N LEU A 269 -19.16 -5.18 7.78
CA LEU A 269 -18.93 -5.16 6.34
C LEU A 269 -17.80 -4.19 6.01
N LEU A 270 -16.71 -4.70 5.43
CA LEU A 270 -15.55 -3.92 4.98
C LEU A 270 -15.51 -3.80 3.45
N PHE A 271 -15.39 -2.59 2.94
CA PHE A 271 -15.08 -2.35 1.54
C PHE A 271 -13.57 -2.15 1.35
N ALA A 272 -12.95 -3.04 0.57
CA ALA A 272 -11.55 -2.98 0.11
C ALA A 272 -11.50 -3.10 -1.43
N THR A 273 -12.37 -2.35 -2.10
CA THR A 273 -12.70 -2.45 -3.54
C THR A 273 -11.81 -1.63 -4.45
N GLY A 274 -10.90 -0.84 -3.88
CA GLY A 274 -9.96 0.02 -4.61
C GLY A 274 -9.80 1.38 -3.96
N ARG A 275 -9.10 2.26 -4.68
CA ARG A 275 -8.81 3.64 -4.24
C ARG A 275 -9.05 4.59 -5.40
N GLU A 276 -9.47 5.81 -5.10
CA GLU A 276 -9.64 6.91 -6.05
C GLU A 276 -8.83 8.14 -5.63
N PRO A 277 -8.33 8.94 -6.60
CA PRO A 277 -7.54 10.13 -6.30
C PRO A 277 -8.36 11.21 -5.59
N ASN A 278 -7.70 11.98 -4.71
CA ASN A 278 -8.29 13.15 -4.06
C ASN A 278 -8.08 14.38 -4.95
N THR A 279 -8.88 14.51 -6.01
CA THR A 279 -8.77 15.56 -7.04
C THR A 279 -10.08 16.33 -7.27
N ASP A 280 -11.19 15.80 -6.81
CA ASP A 280 -12.55 16.29 -7.10
C ASP A 280 -12.89 17.63 -6.42
N ASP A 281 -12.22 17.98 -5.32
CA ASP A 281 -12.45 19.19 -4.55
C ASP A 281 -11.32 20.24 -4.63
N LEU A 282 -10.27 19.98 -5.43
CA LEU A 282 -9.10 20.84 -5.51
C LEU A 282 -9.25 22.07 -6.44
N GLY A 283 -10.32 22.16 -7.24
CA GLY A 283 -10.46 23.25 -8.21
C GLY A 283 -9.48 23.16 -9.39
N LEU A 284 -9.07 21.94 -9.79
CA LEU A 284 -8.06 21.75 -10.84
C LEU A 284 -8.43 22.37 -12.18
N ALA A 285 -9.72 22.41 -12.53
CA ALA A 285 -10.23 23.07 -13.73
C ALA A 285 -9.96 24.59 -13.74
N ASP A 286 -10.07 25.23 -12.57
CA ASP A 286 -9.82 26.68 -12.41
C ASP A 286 -8.32 27.01 -12.67
N ALA A 287 -7.44 26.03 -12.47
CA ALA A 287 -6.00 26.13 -12.75
C ALA A 287 -5.62 25.61 -14.13
N GLY A 288 -6.54 25.04 -14.92
CA GLY A 288 -6.25 24.40 -16.20
C GLY A 288 -5.48 23.08 -16.08
N ILE A 289 -5.46 22.45 -14.90
CA ILE A 289 -4.79 21.17 -14.64
C ILE A 289 -5.65 20.03 -15.18
N ALA A 290 -5.08 19.21 -16.05
CA ALA A 290 -5.76 18.07 -16.64
C ALA A 290 -5.96 16.92 -15.62
N VAL A 291 -7.11 16.25 -15.74
CA VAL A 291 -7.45 15.03 -14.98
C VAL A 291 -7.89 13.96 -15.98
N ASP A 292 -7.44 12.74 -15.81
CA ASP A 292 -7.81 11.64 -16.69
C ASP A 292 -9.16 11.01 -16.28
N LYS A 293 -9.62 10.00 -17.03
CA LYS A 293 -10.88 9.28 -16.77
C LYS A 293 -10.93 8.51 -15.44
N HIS A 294 -9.80 8.33 -14.79
CA HIS A 294 -9.68 7.66 -13.49
C HIS A 294 -9.55 8.67 -12.35
N GLY A 295 -9.60 9.96 -12.63
CA GLY A 295 -9.45 11.02 -11.66
C GLY A 295 -7.98 11.33 -11.32
N THR A 296 -6.99 10.71 -11.97
CA THR A 296 -5.58 10.99 -11.71
C THR A 296 -5.11 12.24 -12.47
N ILE A 297 -4.07 12.89 -11.97
CA ILE A 297 -3.42 14.02 -12.63
C ILE A 297 -2.30 13.45 -13.50
N PRO A 298 -2.42 13.47 -14.85
CA PRO A 298 -1.36 12.99 -15.74
C PRO A 298 -0.08 13.82 -15.59
N VAL A 299 1.07 13.13 -15.57
CA VAL A 299 2.38 13.76 -15.45
C VAL A 299 3.37 13.20 -16.48
N ASP A 300 4.38 13.99 -16.81
CA ASP A 300 5.53 13.54 -17.61
C ASP A 300 6.52 12.70 -16.75
N GLY A 301 7.63 12.27 -17.37
CA GLY A 301 8.66 11.50 -16.71
C GLY A 301 9.34 12.21 -15.52
N GLN A 302 9.22 13.53 -15.44
CA GLN A 302 9.75 14.36 -14.34
C GLN A 302 8.65 14.81 -13.36
N LEU A 303 7.46 14.19 -13.44
CA LEU A 303 6.30 14.43 -12.58
C LEU A 303 5.66 15.82 -12.74
N ARG A 304 5.94 16.52 -13.86
CA ARG A 304 5.31 17.81 -14.20
C ARG A 304 3.92 17.56 -14.79
N THR A 305 2.97 18.38 -14.40
CA THR A 305 1.63 18.42 -15.01
C THR A 305 1.68 19.17 -16.36
N ASN A 306 0.52 19.31 -17.00
CA ASN A 306 0.38 20.16 -18.19
C ASN A 306 0.47 21.67 -17.91
N VAL A 307 0.45 22.09 -16.64
CA VAL A 307 0.59 23.50 -16.22
C VAL A 307 2.03 23.74 -15.78
N PRO A 308 2.78 24.65 -16.42
CA PRO A 308 4.13 24.98 -16.01
C PRO A 308 4.21 25.41 -14.53
N GLY A 309 5.23 24.97 -13.79
CA GLY A 309 5.37 25.24 -12.36
C GLY A 309 4.46 24.43 -11.47
N VAL A 310 3.75 23.42 -11.99
CA VAL A 310 2.87 22.54 -11.19
C VAL A 310 3.26 21.07 -11.39
N TRP A 311 3.50 20.38 -10.27
CA TRP A 311 3.82 18.96 -10.21
C TRP A 311 2.73 18.17 -9.47
N ALA A 312 2.60 16.88 -9.77
CA ALA A 312 1.79 15.96 -8.97
C ALA A 312 2.63 14.74 -8.57
N ILE A 313 2.71 14.46 -7.27
CA ILE A 313 3.55 13.40 -6.68
C ILE A 313 2.73 12.46 -5.81
N GLY A 314 3.14 11.20 -5.76
CA GLY A 314 2.43 10.13 -5.05
C GLY A 314 1.18 9.64 -5.77
N ASP A 315 0.30 8.97 -5.04
CA ASP A 315 -0.84 8.23 -5.61
C ASP A 315 -1.74 9.06 -6.53
N VAL A 316 -1.80 10.38 -6.35
CA VAL A 316 -2.65 11.29 -7.12
C VAL A 316 -2.30 11.33 -8.61
N ASN A 317 -1.04 10.99 -8.98
CA ASN A 317 -0.57 10.99 -10.37
C ASN A 317 -0.76 9.64 -11.09
N GLY A 318 -1.16 8.58 -10.38
CA GLY A 318 -1.39 7.26 -10.96
C GLY A 318 -0.13 6.48 -11.38
N ARG A 319 1.10 7.02 -11.12
CA ARG A 319 2.39 6.40 -11.49
C ARG A 319 2.93 5.44 -10.41
N GLY A 320 2.19 5.23 -9.34
CA GLY A 320 2.46 4.34 -8.24
C GLY A 320 1.46 4.56 -7.11
N ALA A 321 1.25 3.55 -6.25
CA ALA A 321 0.26 3.61 -5.18
C ALA A 321 0.81 3.05 -3.86
N PHE A 322 2.10 3.32 -3.60
CA PHE A 322 2.81 2.87 -2.41
C PHE A 322 3.60 4.02 -1.78
N THR A 323 3.88 3.89 -0.50
CA THR A 323 4.67 4.85 0.27
C THR A 323 6.03 5.13 -0.38
N HIS A 324 6.75 4.07 -0.76
CA HIS A 324 8.07 4.18 -1.38
C HIS A 324 8.01 4.78 -2.79
N THR A 325 6.93 4.58 -3.56
CA THR A 325 6.78 5.25 -4.87
C THR A 325 6.53 6.75 -4.70
N SER A 326 5.75 7.16 -3.68
CA SER A 326 5.57 8.56 -3.35
C SER A 326 6.86 9.22 -2.84
N TYR A 327 7.67 8.48 -2.09
CA TYR A 327 8.99 8.96 -1.63
C TYR A 327 9.99 9.08 -2.80
N ASP A 328 10.01 8.12 -3.74
CA ASP A 328 10.82 8.21 -4.95
C ASP A 328 10.39 9.38 -5.85
N ASP A 329 9.08 9.68 -5.94
CA ASP A 329 8.59 10.89 -6.63
C ASP A 329 9.20 12.15 -6.04
N PHE A 330 9.23 12.27 -4.70
CA PHE A 330 9.94 13.35 -4.03
C PHE A 330 11.41 13.42 -4.44
N GLN A 331 12.11 12.27 -4.43
CA GLN A 331 13.52 12.22 -4.81
C GLN A 331 13.77 12.61 -6.27
N ILE A 332 12.87 12.22 -7.20
CA ILE A 332 12.93 12.63 -8.61
C ILE A 332 12.79 14.14 -8.73
N VAL A 333 11.77 14.72 -8.11
CA VAL A 333 11.54 16.17 -8.16
C VAL A 333 12.71 16.93 -7.54
N ALA A 334 13.14 16.54 -6.32
CA ALA A 334 14.23 17.23 -5.63
C ALA A 334 15.55 17.16 -6.43
N ALA A 335 15.92 15.99 -6.94
CA ALA A 335 17.13 15.84 -7.74
C ALA A 335 17.11 16.69 -9.00
N ASN A 336 15.97 16.73 -9.71
CA ASN A 336 15.87 17.48 -10.98
C ASN A 336 15.78 18.97 -10.76
N LEU A 337 15.07 19.42 -9.72
CA LEU A 337 14.81 20.84 -9.47
C LEU A 337 15.93 21.53 -8.71
N LEU A 338 16.61 20.82 -7.80
CA LEU A 338 17.55 21.39 -6.85
C LEU A 338 19.00 20.95 -7.09
N ASP A 339 19.23 19.75 -7.62
CA ASP A 339 20.56 19.15 -7.65
C ASP A 339 21.09 18.98 -9.09
N GLY A 340 20.38 19.54 -10.11
CA GLY A 340 20.77 19.45 -11.52
C GLY A 340 20.71 18.03 -12.11
N GLY A 341 19.91 17.14 -11.49
CA GLY A 341 19.70 15.77 -11.93
C GLY A 341 18.80 15.65 -13.17
N ALA A 342 18.70 14.42 -13.70
CA ALA A 342 17.83 14.07 -14.83
C ALA A 342 17.09 12.73 -14.55
N ARG A 343 16.59 12.54 -13.34
CA ARG A 343 15.83 11.33 -12.95
C ARG A 343 14.45 11.34 -13.62
N SER A 344 13.95 10.13 -13.92
CA SER A 344 12.63 9.94 -14.51
C SER A 344 11.89 8.79 -13.83
N VAL A 345 10.58 8.98 -13.59
CA VAL A 345 9.70 7.92 -13.13
C VAL A 345 9.55 6.79 -14.15
N ASP A 346 9.83 7.03 -15.41
CA ASP A 346 9.73 6.04 -16.50
C ASP A 346 10.80 4.93 -16.39
N THR A 347 11.89 5.19 -15.65
CA THR A 347 12.96 4.21 -15.39
C THR A 347 12.82 3.50 -14.05
N ARG A 348 11.76 3.77 -13.31
CA ARG A 348 11.50 3.17 -11.99
C ARG A 348 11.29 1.67 -12.11
N ILE A 349 12.01 0.90 -11.32
CA ILE A 349 11.78 -0.53 -11.14
C ILE A 349 10.72 -0.68 -10.04
N MET A 350 9.54 -1.14 -10.42
CA MET A 350 8.45 -1.31 -9.46
C MET A 350 8.74 -2.46 -8.49
N ALA A 351 8.57 -2.22 -7.21
CA ALA A 351 8.65 -3.22 -6.16
C ALA A 351 7.52 -2.99 -5.14
N TYR A 352 7.05 -4.06 -4.52
CA TYR A 352 6.06 -3.99 -3.44
C TYR A 352 5.98 -5.29 -2.64
N ALA A 353 5.37 -5.21 -1.48
CA ALA A 353 5.01 -6.38 -0.69
C ALA A 353 3.54 -6.36 -0.27
N VAL A 354 2.95 -7.54 -0.20
CA VAL A 354 1.66 -7.84 0.43
C VAL A 354 1.97 -8.43 1.80
N PHE A 355 1.57 -7.75 2.86
CA PHE A 355 1.91 -8.10 4.24
C PHE A 355 0.91 -9.08 4.86
N VAL A 356 0.51 -10.10 4.08
CA VAL A 356 0.02 -11.35 4.64
C VAL A 356 1.18 -12.10 5.29
N ASP A 357 0.93 -13.14 6.03
CA ASP A 357 1.98 -13.91 6.71
C ASP A 357 1.85 -15.39 6.34
N PRO A 358 2.84 -15.95 5.62
CA PRO A 358 4.08 -15.30 5.20
C PRO A 358 3.86 -14.26 4.09
N PRO A 359 4.72 -13.21 4.02
CA PRO A 359 4.56 -12.12 3.06
C PRO A 359 4.82 -12.54 1.61
N LEU A 360 4.19 -11.83 0.68
CA LEU A 360 4.51 -11.91 -0.75
C LEU A 360 5.15 -10.60 -1.19
N ALA A 361 6.39 -10.66 -1.64
CA ALA A 361 7.11 -9.51 -2.17
C ALA A 361 7.49 -9.71 -3.64
N ARG A 362 7.52 -8.62 -4.41
CA ARG A 362 7.84 -8.62 -5.84
C ARG A 362 8.69 -7.42 -6.21
N VAL A 363 9.58 -7.63 -7.20
CA VAL A 363 10.29 -6.57 -7.90
C VAL A 363 10.31 -6.84 -9.41
N GLY A 364 10.17 -5.81 -10.21
CA GLY A 364 10.20 -5.88 -11.67
C GLY A 364 8.97 -6.59 -12.27
N MET A 365 9.19 -7.24 -13.40
CA MET A 365 8.13 -7.84 -14.22
C MET A 365 7.56 -9.13 -13.60
N SER A 366 6.25 -9.33 -13.75
CA SER A 366 5.61 -10.63 -13.53
C SER A 366 5.98 -11.62 -14.64
N GLU A 367 5.72 -12.91 -14.42
CA GLU A 367 5.92 -13.93 -15.45
C GLU A 367 5.08 -13.65 -16.70
N GLU A 368 3.84 -13.21 -16.52
CA GLU A 368 2.95 -12.84 -17.60
C GLU A 368 3.48 -11.65 -18.41
N GLU A 369 4.04 -10.62 -17.75
CA GLU A 369 4.65 -9.48 -18.42
C GLU A 369 5.92 -9.86 -19.17
N VAL A 370 6.75 -10.75 -18.61
CA VAL A 370 7.94 -11.28 -19.31
C VAL A 370 7.50 -12.04 -20.58
N ARG A 371 6.50 -12.92 -20.50
CA ARG A 371 5.95 -13.64 -21.65
C ARG A 371 5.43 -12.68 -22.73
N ARG A 372 4.64 -11.67 -22.33
CA ARG A 372 4.11 -10.66 -23.26
C ARG A 372 5.19 -9.78 -23.91
N SER A 373 6.33 -9.60 -23.24
CA SER A 373 7.44 -8.81 -23.79
C SER A 373 8.14 -9.45 -24.98
N GLY A 374 7.96 -10.75 -25.22
CA GLY A 374 8.61 -11.53 -26.29
C GLY A 374 10.13 -11.70 -26.09
N ARG A 375 10.68 -11.35 -24.96
CA ARG A 375 12.12 -11.50 -24.68
C ARG A 375 12.48 -12.99 -24.48
N ALA A 376 13.65 -13.37 -24.97
CA ALA A 376 14.25 -14.65 -24.60
C ALA A 376 14.63 -14.61 -23.12
N ALA A 377 13.90 -15.34 -22.29
CA ALA A 377 14.04 -15.29 -20.85
C ALA A 377 14.36 -16.64 -20.24
N LEU A 378 15.04 -16.61 -19.10
CA LEU A 378 15.27 -17.73 -18.20
C LEU A 378 14.39 -17.60 -16.97
N ILE A 379 13.97 -18.73 -16.40
CA ILE A 379 13.13 -18.78 -15.19
C ILE A 379 13.63 -19.84 -14.23
N ALA A 380 13.61 -19.55 -12.95
CA ALA A 380 13.81 -20.53 -11.88
C ALA A 380 12.75 -20.35 -10.79
N THR A 381 12.40 -21.46 -10.14
CA THR A 381 11.47 -21.47 -9.00
C THR A 381 12.00 -22.44 -7.95
N MET A 382 11.90 -22.07 -6.66
CA MET A 382 12.32 -22.90 -5.55
C MET A 382 11.29 -22.82 -4.40
N PRO A 383 10.76 -23.96 -3.93
CA PRO A 383 9.82 -23.94 -2.80
C PRO A 383 10.55 -23.57 -1.48
N MET A 384 9.85 -22.86 -0.59
CA MET A 384 10.39 -22.47 0.72
C MET A 384 10.75 -23.68 1.60
N SER A 385 10.15 -24.84 1.38
CA SER A 385 10.51 -26.10 2.07
C SER A 385 11.95 -26.56 1.82
N ARG A 386 12.64 -26.03 0.80
CA ARG A 386 14.09 -26.25 0.57
C ARG A 386 14.98 -25.31 1.37
N VAL A 387 14.44 -24.19 1.87
CA VAL A 387 15.20 -23.18 2.61
C VAL A 387 15.40 -23.65 4.05
N GLY A 388 16.66 -23.76 4.47
CA GLY A 388 17.03 -24.24 5.81
C GLY A 388 16.36 -23.43 6.91
N ARG A 389 16.46 -22.10 6.84
CA ARG A 389 15.88 -21.17 7.82
C ARG A 389 14.34 -21.25 7.90
N ALA A 390 13.67 -21.49 6.79
CA ALA A 390 12.22 -21.68 6.78
C ALA A 390 11.81 -22.97 7.51
N ARG A 391 12.58 -24.05 7.33
CA ARG A 391 12.38 -25.31 8.06
C ARG A 391 12.66 -25.18 9.56
N GLU A 392 13.73 -24.48 9.94
CA GLU A 392 14.04 -24.20 11.36
C GLU A 392 12.90 -23.48 12.07
N ARG A 393 12.21 -22.60 11.38
CA ARG A 393 11.06 -21.86 11.92
C ARG A 393 9.73 -22.60 11.81
N GLY A 394 9.65 -23.73 11.09
CA GLY A 394 8.41 -24.41 10.77
C GLY A 394 7.55 -23.65 9.75
N GLU A 395 8.08 -22.63 9.06
CA GLU A 395 7.36 -21.71 8.17
C GLU A 395 7.76 -21.96 6.70
N THR A 396 7.31 -23.08 6.13
CA THR A 396 7.76 -23.57 4.82
C THR A 396 6.79 -23.25 3.68
N ASP A 397 5.75 -22.47 3.92
CA ASP A 397 4.79 -22.07 2.90
C ASP A 397 5.39 -21.15 1.86
N GLY A 398 4.96 -21.36 0.60
CA GLY A 398 5.33 -20.51 -0.50
C GLY A 398 6.56 -20.96 -1.29
N PHE A 399 7.09 -20.04 -2.09
CA PHE A 399 8.22 -20.29 -2.99
C PHE A 399 8.83 -18.97 -3.47
N MET A 400 10.06 -19.08 -3.99
CA MET A 400 10.78 -18.02 -4.69
C MET A 400 10.70 -18.24 -6.19
N LYS A 401 10.62 -17.16 -6.98
CA LYS A 401 10.72 -17.18 -8.45
C LYS A 401 11.60 -16.04 -8.93
N VAL A 402 12.46 -16.29 -9.91
CA VAL A 402 13.27 -15.28 -10.58
C VAL A 402 13.23 -15.48 -12.08
N MET A 403 13.22 -14.38 -12.83
CA MET A 403 13.29 -14.37 -14.29
C MET A 403 14.42 -13.44 -14.72
N ALA A 404 15.20 -13.89 -15.69
CA ALA A 404 16.33 -13.15 -16.22
C ALA A 404 16.35 -13.14 -17.76
N ASP A 405 16.83 -12.07 -18.34
CA ASP A 405 17.05 -11.98 -19.77
C ASP A 405 18.23 -12.91 -20.19
N ALA A 406 17.98 -13.74 -21.19
CA ALA A 406 18.92 -14.79 -21.59
C ALA A 406 20.22 -14.23 -22.19
N GLN A 407 20.19 -13.04 -22.80
CA GLN A 407 21.36 -12.42 -23.45
C GLN A 407 22.13 -11.50 -22.49
N SER A 408 21.44 -10.50 -21.92
CA SER A 408 22.07 -9.51 -21.03
C SER A 408 22.35 -10.06 -19.65
N LYS A 409 21.75 -11.20 -19.27
CA LYS A 409 21.80 -11.80 -17.93
C LYS A 409 21.24 -10.88 -16.81
N ARG A 410 20.51 -9.82 -17.17
CA ARG A 410 19.87 -8.94 -16.19
C ARG A 410 18.61 -9.60 -15.66
N ILE A 411 18.34 -9.41 -14.39
CA ILE A 411 17.06 -9.83 -13.78
C ILE A 411 15.95 -8.98 -14.35
N LEU A 412 14.89 -9.62 -14.84
CA LEU A 412 13.67 -9.00 -15.36
C LEU A 412 12.64 -8.81 -14.25
N GLY A 413 12.57 -9.77 -13.33
CA GLY A 413 11.70 -9.72 -12.20
C GLY A 413 11.94 -10.88 -11.24
N ALA A 414 11.58 -10.67 -9.99
CA ALA A 414 11.63 -11.68 -8.94
C ALA A 414 10.44 -11.53 -8.00
N ALA A 415 10.00 -12.65 -7.41
CA ALA A 415 8.99 -12.63 -6.36
C ALA A 415 9.27 -13.73 -5.32
N ILE A 416 8.97 -13.43 -4.07
CA ILE A 416 9.13 -14.33 -2.94
C ILE A 416 7.82 -14.31 -2.14
N HIS A 417 7.14 -15.45 -2.08
CA HIS A 417 6.11 -15.71 -1.09
C HIS A 417 6.71 -16.65 -0.06
N GLY A 418 6.88 -16.20 1.16
CA GLY A 418 7.52 -17.00 2.20
C GLY A 418 8.00 -16.13 3.36
N VAL A 419 8.41 -16.79 4.44
CA VAL A 419 8.91 -16.12 5.63
C VAL A 419 10.04 -15.14 5.28
N GLU A 420 9.95 -13.90 5.80
CA GLU A 420 10.88 -12.79 5.50
C GLU A 420 11.07 -12.50 4.00
N GLY A 421 10.07 -12.84 3.17
CA GLY A 421 10.14 -12.57 1.73
C GLY A 421 10.17 -11.07 1.41
N ASP A 422 9.56 -10.25 2.24
CA ASP A 422 9.56 -8.79 2.18
C ASP A 422 10.95 -8.18 2.44
N GLU A 423 11.79 -8.82 3.25
CA GLU A 423 13.19 -8.42 3.47
C GLU A 423 14.12 -9.03 2.41
N ALA A 424 13.96 -10.32 2.13
CA ALA A 424 14.85 -11.04 1.19
C ALA A 424 14.77 -10.51 -0.25
N ILE A 425 13.62 -9.92 -0.67
CA ILE A 425 13.42 -9.33 -2.00
C ILE A 425 14.37 -8.16 -2.28
N HIS A 426 14.86 -7.46 -1.24
CA HIS A 426 15.76 -6.33 -1.39
C HIS A 426 17.07 -6.72 -2.09
N THR A 427 17.54 -7.95 -1.93
CA THR A 427 18.68 -8.48 -2.69
C THR A 427 18.50 -8.34 -4.20
N PHE A 428 17.26 -8.57 -4.69
CA PHE A 428 16.94 -8.39 -6.11
C PHE A 428 16.71 -6.92 -6.48
N ILE A 429 16.13 -6.13 -5.59
CA ILE A 429 15.94 -4.68 -5.81
C ILE A 429 17.28 -4.01 -6.03
N ASP A 430 18.25 -4.27 -5.17
CA ASP A 430 19.57 -3.64 -5.20
C ASP A 430 20.34 -3.99 -6.46
N ILE A 431 20.38 -5.29 -6.83
CA ILE A 431 21.09 -5.73 -8.04
C ILE A 431 20.46 -5.20 -9.33
N MET A 432 19.11 -5.14 -9.39
CA MET A 432 18.38 -4.59 -10.52
C MET A 432 18.63 -3.08 -10.64
N THR A 433 18.61 -2.36 -9.52
CA THR A 433 18.90 -0.92 -9.46
C THR A 433 20.34 -0.61 -9.91
N ALA A 434 21.31 -1.45 -9.51
CA ALA A 434 22.68 -1.36 -9.97
C ALA A 434 22.87 -1.72 -11.45
N GLY A 435 21.83 -2.29 -12.10
CA GLY A 435 21.90 -2.75 -13.49
C GLY A 435 22.88 -3.90 -13.71
N ALA A 436 23.29 -4.60 -12.65
CA ALA A 436 24.25 -5.68 -12.73
C ALA A 436 23.59 -7.01 -13.18
N PRO A 437 24.35 -7.92 -13.81
CA PRO A 437 23.82 -9.21 -14.26
C PRO A 437 23.66 -10.19 -13.08
N TYR A 438 22.74 -11.16 -13.20
CA TYR A 438 22.45 -12.12 -12.13
C TYR A 438 23.66 -12.95 -11.63
N PRO A 439 24.72 -13.23 -12.42
CA PRO A 439 25.91 -13.90 -11.90
C PRO A 439 26.59 -13.16 -10.74
N THR A 440 26.38 -11.84 -10.63
CA THR A 440 26.85 -11.06 -9.46
C THR A 440 26.22 -11.58 -8.16
N LEU A 441 24.95 -11.95 -8.16
CA LEU A 441 24.30 -12.59 -7.00
C LEU A 441 24.60 -14.08 -6.90
N GLN A 442 24.69 -14.76 -8.04
CA GLN A 442 24.92 -16.20 -8.11
C GLN A 442 26.25 -16.60 -7.45
N TYR A 443 27.27 -15.75 -7.53
CA TYR A 443 28.59 -15.98 -6.93
C TYR A 443 28.83 -15.18 -5.65
N ALA A 444 27.83 -14.46 -5.15
CA ALA A 444 27.94 -13.75 -3.88
C ALA A 444 27.90 -14.73 -2.71
N MET A 445 28.72 -14.47 -1.70
CA MET A 445 28.74 -15.25 -0.47
C MET A 445 27.67 -14.72 0.50
N HIS A 446 26.55 -15.44 0.62
CA HIS A 446 25.49 -15.11 1.56
C HIS A 446 25.70 -15.78 2.91
N ILE A 447 25.19 -15.14 3.97
CA ILE A 447 25.31 -15.63 5.36
C ILE A 447 24.40 -16.84 5.58
N HIS A 448 24.94 -17.91 6.16
CA HIS A 448 24.16 -19.08 6.62
C HIS A 448 23.89 -19.00 8.13
N PRO A 449 22.69 -19.39 8.66
CA PRO A 449 21.47 -19.70 7.91
C PRO A 449 20.58 -18.46 7.75
N THR A 450 20.15 -18.15 6.55
CA THR A 450 19.22 -17.06 6.23
C THR A 450 18.26 -17.46 5.10
N ILE A 451 17.24 -16.65 4.86
CA ILE A 451 16.35 -16.86 3.70
C ILE A 451 17.11 -16.52 2.40
N SER A 452 17.86 -15.44 2.39
CA SER A 452 18.59 -14.94 1.22
C SER A 452 19.74 -15.85 0.75
N GLU A 453 20.26 -16.74 1.62
CA GLU A 453 21.37 -17.63 1.24
C GLU A 453 21.06 -18.58 0.08
N LEU A 454 19.77 -18.84 -0.16
CA LEU A 454 19.33 -19.71 -1.24
C LEU A 454 19.12 -18.98 -2.57
N VAL A 455 19.31 -17.64 -2.64
CA VAL A 455 19.26 -16.88 -3.88
C VAL A 455 20.28 -17.37 -4.91
N PRO A 456 21.57 -17.61 -4.59
CA PRO A 456 22.51 -18.24 -5.52
C PRO A 456 22.02 -19.59 -6.05
N THR A 457 21.53 -20.47 -5.18
CA THR A 457 21.00 -21.79 -5.56
C THR A 457 19.75 -21.68 -6.43
N LEU A 458 18.89 -20.69 -6.20
CA LEU A 458 17.75 -20.38 -7.07
C LEU A 458 18.24 -19.99 -8.47
N LEU A 459 19.27 -19.15 -8.55
CA LEU A 459 19.86 -18.70 -9.82
C LEU A 459 20.56 -19.83 -10.59
N ASP A 460 21.16 -20.82 -9.91
CA ASP A 460 21.69 -22.04 -10.54
C ASP A 460 20.60 -22.85 -11.24
N GLY A 461 19.36 -22.73 -10.80
CA GLY A 461 18.20 -23.41 -11.39
C GLY A 461 17.61 -22.74 -12.63
N LEU A 462 18.19 -21.63 -13.13
CA LEU A 462 17.67 -20.91 -14.30
C LEU A 462 17.68 -21.78 -15.56
N LYS A 463 16.55 -21.89 -16.23
CA LYS A 463 16.34 -22.63 -17.48
C LYS A 463 15.52 -21.80 -18.45
N PRO A 464 15.59 -22.06 -19.77
CA PRO A 464 14.77 -21.35 -20.74
C PRO A 464 13.30 -21.38 -20.37
N MET A 465 12.67 -20.21 -20.48
CA MET A 465 11.24 -20.03 -20.26
C MET A 465 10.49 -20.52 -21.50
N ALA A 466 9.65 -21.54 -21.36
CA ALA A 466 8.87 -22.13 -22.45
C ALA A 466 7.75 -21.19 -22.94
#